data_86487d206a7011231d5bd1b03ae9544f
#
_entry.id   86487d206a7011231d5bd1b03ae9544f
#
_cell.length_a   1.000
_cell.length_b   1.000
_cell.length_c   1.000
_cell.angle_alpha   90.00
_cell.angle_beta   90.00
_cell.angle_gamma   90.00
#
_symmetry.space_group_name_H-M   'P 1'
#
loop_
_entity.id
_entity.type
_entity.pdbx_description
1 polymer ?
#
loop_
_entity_poly.entity_id
_entity_poly.type
_entity_poly.pdbx_seq_one_letter_code
_entity_poly.pdbx_strand_id
1 'polypeptide(L)'
;MPAISIDTFFACSLLVSVALLATASLAGTMQDRINGMQDLNKDDYLRNIAEHLVTSHGMPVDWGSAGSVPSSFGLADSESSYLYALDIDKVSRLNSQNSYSLSYAQASMAGRLNSIALGISVSQMLSITATLSANSSIGDETAYTFKVSVSQTSGPVSATLQCYVATKDSVSAVANATSSAGVGYITFQIPNTSNGPALLVVFARATFDDRITAYEAYSFAHLSQEPAPNHTFLGLSPLNYTLSVEENFPDVTIEHGYAFSYGYQSNLTATSATTYTIPEFVDKSPIVLVTSGVNDTTPFVEWTSYPDIPLDFGSDFENSEQNVFVYTVLIKGALYKLTLSFGDVIQ
;
A
#
# COMPACT_ATOMS: atom_id res chain seq x y z
N MET A 1 -7.49 -51.30 -71.05
CA MET A 1 -7.36 -50.51 -69.79
C MET A 1 -5.93 -50.05 -69.73
N PRO A 2 -5.65 -48.75 -69.61
CA PRO A 2 -4.28 -48.26 -69.44
C PRO A 2 -3.78 -48.70 -68.06
N ALA A 3 -2.68 -49.51 -68.02
CA ALA A 3 -2.01 -49.84 -66.77
C ALA A 3 -1.39 -48.57 -66.20
N ILE A 4 -1.94 -48.13 -65.10
CA ILE A 4 -1.32 -47.01 -64.33
C ILE A 4 0.00 -47.58 -63.82
N SER A 5 1.11 -47.00 -64.27
CA SER A 5 2.45 -47.36 -63.81
C SER A 5 2.56 -47.19 -62.29
N ILE A 6 3.19 -48.17 -61.62
CA ILE A 6 3.49 -48.11 -60.16
C ILE A 6 4.23 -46.83 -59.83
N ASP A 7 5.08 -46.35 -60.72
CA ASP A 7 5.81 -45.05 -60.56
C ASP A 7 4.88 -43.87 -60.49
N THR A 8 3.77 -43.86 -61.26
CA THR A 8 2.78 -42.76 -61.19
C THR A 8 2.03 -42.77 -59.87
N PHE A 9 1.74 -43.97 -59.34
CA PHE A 9 1.12 -44.08 -58.02
C PHE A 9 2.03 -43.57 -56.88
N PHE A 10 3.32 -43.94 -56.90
CA PHE A 10 4.30 -43.42 -55.93
C PHE A 10 4.50 -41.89 -56.08
N ALA A 11 4.59 -41.37 -57.28
CA ALA A 11 4.73 -39.95 -57.51
C ALA A 11 3.52 -39.16 -56.98
N CYS A 12 2.29 -39.62 -57.22
CA CYS A 12 1.09 -39.00 -56.69
C CYS A 12 1.00 -39.07 -55.19
N SER A 13 1.36 -40.23 -54.59
CA SER A 13 1.39 -40.40 -53.13
C SER A 13 2.41 -39.48 -52.46
N LEU A 14 3.60 -39.33 -53.05
CA LEU A 14 4.63 -38.41 -52.55
C LEU A 14 4.16 -36.95 -52.64
N LEU A 15 3.52 -36.57 -53.74
CA LEU A 15 3.02 -35.22 -53.97
C LEU A 15 1.92 -34.85 -52.96
N VAL A 16 1.00 -35.77 -52.67
CA VAL A 16 -0.04 -35.63 -51.67
C VAL A 16 0.57 -35.51 -50.28
N SER A 17 1.57 -36.33 -49.94
CA SER A 17 2.25 -36.28 -48.65
C SER A 17 2.99 -34.97 -48.46
N VAL A 18 3.70 -34.44 -49.46
CA VAL A 18 4.37 -33.15 -49.41
C VAL A 18 3.37 -32.01 -49.29
N ALA A 19 2.25 -32.05 -50.02
CA ALA A 19 1.18 -31.06 -49.93
C ALA A 19 0.55 -31.04 -48.52
N LEU A 20 0.30 -32.20 -47.90
CA LEU A 20 -0.24 -32.32 -46.55
C LEU A 20 0.75 -31.76 -45.51
N LEU A 21 2.05 -32.07 -45.63
CA LEU A 21 3.07 -31.52 -44.74
C LEU A 21 3.20 -30.00 -44.88
N ALA A 22 3.15 -29.47 -46.11
CA ALA A 22 3.19 -28.04 -46.35
C ALA A 22 1.96 -27.30 -45.79
N THR A 23 0.76 -27.86 -45.93
CA THR A 23 -0.47 -27.29 -45.37
C THR A 23 -0.49 -27.36 -43.85
N ALA A 24 -0.01 -28.46 -43.24
CA ALA A 24 0.12 -28.57 -41.79
C ALA A 24 1.12 -27.54 -41.20
N SER A 25 2.28 -27.37 -41.87
CA SER A 25 3.27 -26.38 -41.48
C SER A 25 2.71 -24.93 -41.60
N LEU A 26 1.98 -24.64 -42.68
CA LEU A 26 1.35 -23.33 -42.87
C LEU A 26 0.26 -23.04 -41.81
N ALA A 27 -0.55 -24.05 -41.49
CA ALA A 27 -1.56 -23.99 -40.45
C ALA A 27 -0.94 -23.70 -39.07
N GLY A 28 0.18 -24.37 -38.74
CA GLY A 28 0.93 -24.12 -37.51
C GLY A 28 1.44 -22.65 -37.42
N THR A 29 2.09 -22.18 -38.48
CA THR A 29 2.59 -20.79 -38.50
C THR A 29 1.49 -19.74 -38.49
N MET A 30 0.33 -20.03 -39.08
CA MET A 30 -0.84 -19.15 -38.98
C MET A 30 -1.42 -19.13 -37.56
N GLN A 31 -1.51 -20.31 -36.92
CA GLN A 31 -1.98 -20.37 -35.52
C GLN A 31 -1.09 -19.60 -34.58
N ASP A 32 0.23 -19.72 -34.70
CA ASP A 32 1.18 -18.95 -33.90
C ASP A 32 1.04 -17.44 -34.10
N ARG A 33 0.80 -17.00 -35.34
CA ARG A 33 0.53 -15.58 -35.64
C ARG A 33 -0.80 -15.08 -35.07
N ILE A 34 -1.85 -15.89 -35.14
CA ILE A 34 -3.16 -15.54 -34.55
C ILE A 34 -3.04 -15.44 -33.03
N ASN A 35 -2.39 -16.41 -32.39
CA ASN A 35 -2.15 -16.37 -30.94
C ASN A 35 -1.35 -15.14 -30.56
N GLY A 36 -0.24 -14.85 -31.25
CA GLY A 36 0.55 -13.63 -30.99
C GLY A 36 -0.22 -12.32 -31.20
N MET A 37 -1.14 -12.26 -32.17
CA MET A 37 -2.03 -11.08 -32.34
C MET A 37 -3.07 -10.99 -31.22
N GLN A 38 -3.60 -12.12 -30.74
CA GLN A 38 -4.55 -12.12 -29.60
C GLN A 38 -3.86 -11.66 -28.32
N ASP A 39 -2.64 -12.11 -28.06
CA ASP A 39 -1.86 -11.71 -26.89
C ASP A 39 -1.53 -10.20 -26.92
N LEU A 40 -1.09 -9.66 -28.06
CA LEU A 40 -0.84 -8.23 -28.23
C LEU A 40 -2.12 -7.38 -28.00
N ASN A 41 -3.26 -7.84 -28.51
CA ASN A 41 -4.54 -7.16 -28.28
C ASN A 41 -4.98 -7.21 -26.81
N LYS A 42 -4.70 -8.33 -26.11
CA LYS A 42 -4.97 -8.49 -24.67
C LYS A 42 -4.13 -7.51 -23.85
N ASP A 43 -2.82 -7.44 -24.14
CA ASP A 43 -1.91 -6.53 -23.43
C ASP A 43 -2.28 -5.05 -23.59
N ASP A 44 -2.60 -4.64 -24.83
CA ASP A 44 -3.05 -3.27 -25.10
C ASP A 44 -4.39 -2.96 -24.40
N TYR A 45 -5.30 -3.92 -24.36
CA TYR A 45 -6.57 -3.79 -23.66
C TYR A 45 -6.37 -3.64 -22.15
N LEU A 46 -5.54 -4.49 -21.53
CA LEU A 46 -5.23 -4.42 -20.10
C LEU A 46 -4.48 -3.14 -19.74
N ARG A 47 -3.57 -2.69 -20.60
CA ARG A 47 -2.88 -1.40 -20.43
C ARG A 47 -3.87 -0.23 -20.42
N ASN A 48 -4.86 -0.23 -21.32
CA ASN A 48 -5.88 0.81 -21.35
C ASN A 48 -6.75 0.79 -20.09
N ILE A 49 -7.07 -0.40 -19.54
CA ILE A 49 -7.76 -0.51 -18.26
C ILE A 49 -6.89 0.06 -17.14
N ALA A 50 -5.62 -0.34 -17.06
CA ALA A 50 -4.68 0.17 -16.07
C ALA A 50 -4.57 1.70 -16.10
N GLU A 51 -4.39 2.27 -17.29
CA GLU A 51 -4.32 3.72 -17.50
C GLU A 51 -5.62 4.40 -17.08
N HIS A 52 -6.76 3.82 -17.44
CA HIS A 52 -8.07 4.35 -17.03
C HIS A 52 -8.23 4.36 -15.50
N LEU A 53 -7.81 3.32 -14.82
CA LEU A 53 -7.91 3.23 -13.35
C LEU A 53 -7.12 4.34 -12.64
N VAL A 54 -5.95 4.72 -13.16
CA VAL A 54 -5.10 5.74 -12.55
C VAL A 54 -5.38 7.15 -13.03
N THR A 55 -6.06 7.34 -14.17
CA THR A 55 -6.34 8.67 -14.72
C THR A 55 -7.80 9.09 -14.62
N SER A 56 -8.71 8.14 -14.41
CA SER A 56 -10.15 8.43 -14.22
C SER A 56 -10.46 8.71 -12.74
N HIS A 57 -11.34 9.66 -12.51
CA HIS A 57 -11.85 9.96 -11.16
C HIS A 57 -12.91 8.95 -10.68
N GLY A 58 -13.47 8.13 -11.60
CA GLY A 58 -14.64 7.31 -11.28
C GLY A 58 -15.92 8.15 -11.14
N MET A 59 -17.04 7.49 -10.77
CA MET A 59 -18.35 8.15 -10.61
C MET A 59 -19.09 7.59 -9.38
N PRO A 60 -19.63 8.45 -8.50
CA PRO A 60 -19.46 9.91 -8.49
C PRO A 60 -17.99 10.29 -8.28
N VAL A 61 -17.60 11.51 -8.62
CA VAL A 61 -16.20 11.96 -8.60
C VAL A 61 -15.60 11.89 -7.18
N ASP A 62 -16.42 12.14 -6.16
CA ASP A 62 -16.12 12.14 -4.73
C ASP A 62 -16.43 10.81 -4.02
N TRP A 63 -16.52 9.69 -4.75
CA TRP A 63 -16.89 8.40 -4.16
C TRP A 63 -15.96 7.96 -3.01
N GLY A 64 -14.73 8.45 -2.99
CA GLY A 64 -13.76 8.22 -1.90
C GLY A 64 -14.28 8.75 -0.58
N SER A 65 -14.56 10.04 -0.50
CA SER A 65 -14.94 10.77 0.72
C SER A 65 -16.41 10.55 1.11
N ALA A 66 -17.30 10.33 0.14
CA ALA A 66 -18.73 10.17 0.38
C ALA A 66 -19.13 8.79 0.98
N GLY A 67 -18.21 7.82 1.06
CA GLY A 67 -18.51 6.47 1.53
C GLY A 67 -19.46 5.67 0.63
N SER A 68 -19.83 6.20 -0.55
CA SER A 68 -20.74 5.57 -1.50
C SER A 68 -20.04 4.49 -2.34
N VAL A 69 -20.81 3.54 -2.86
CA VAL A 69 -20.28 2.57 -3.85
C VAL A 69 -20.20 3.27 -5.21
N PRO A 70 -19.03 3.28 -5.88
CA PRO A 70 -18.90 3.91 -7.18
C PRO A 70 -19.67 3.14 -8.27
N SER A 71 -20.25 3.86 -9.22
CA SER A 71 -20.82 3.28 -10.45
C SER A 71 -19.81 3.13 -11.58
N SER A 72 -18.67 3.85 -11.48
CA SER A 72 -17.50 3.70 -12.32
C SER A 72 -16.24 3.81 -11.44
N PHE A 73 -15.32 2.86 -11.58
CA PHE A 73 -14.12 2.79 -10.75
C PHE A 73 -12.97 3.57 -11.38
N GLY A 74 -12.30 4.38 -10.57
CA GLY A 74 -11.13 5.16 -10.93
C GLY A 74 -10.58 5.85 -9.70
N LEU A 75 -9.26 5.95 -9.60
CA LEU A 75 -8.53 6.36 -8.39
C LEU A 75 -8.02 7.80 -8.45
N ALA A 76 -8.08 8.46 -9.62
CA ALA A 76 -7.51 9.79 -9.80
C ALA A 76 -8.14 10.82 -8.85
N ASP A 77 -7.29 11.73 -8.38
CA ASP A 77 -7.68 12.92 -7.62
C ASP A 77 -8.24 13.98 -8.57
N SER A 78 -9.48 14.40 -8.35
CA SER A 78 -10.17 15.40 -9.19
C SER A 78 -9.70 16.83 -8.98
N GLU A 79 -9.03 17.10 -7.87
CA GLU A 79 -8.52 18.43 -7.52
C GLU A 79 -7.08 18.65 -7.99
N SER A 80 -6.38 17.56 -8.32
CA SER A 80 -4.98 17.62 -8.75
C SER A 80 -4.83 17.84 -10.25
N SER A 81 -3.90 18.71 -10.64
CA SER A 81 -3.47 18.89 -12.03
C SER A 81 -2.35 17.93 -12.46
N TYR A 82 -1.82 17.13 -11.55
CA TYR A 82 -0.75 16.17 -11.84
C TYR A 82 -1.33 14.89 -12.44
N LEU A 83 -0.72 14.43 -13.53
CA LEU A 83 -1.01 13.10 -14.07
C LEU A 83 -0.61 12.04 -13.02
N TYR A 84 -1.42 11.02 -12.87
CA TYR A 84 -1.24 9.96 -11.85
C TYR A 84 -1.26 10.46 -10.39
N ALA A 85 -1.94 11.57 -10.11
CA ALA A 85 -2.31 11.90 -8.74
C ALA A 85 -3.52 11.06 -8.33
N LEU A 86 -3.41 10.34 -7.22
CA LEU A 86 -4.49 9.53 -6.68
C LEU A 86 -5.14 10.23 -5.48
N ASP A 87 -6.44 10.06 -5.37
CA ASP A 87 -7.24 10.55 -4.26
C ASP A 87 -6.98 9.71 -3.02
N ILE A 88 -6.63 10.37 -1.91
CA ILE A 88 -6.25 9.73 -0.66
C ILE A 88 -7.39 8.89 -0.06
N ASP A 89 -8.64 9.36 -0.16
CA ASP A 89 -9.80 8.68 0.40
C ASP A 89 -10.17 7.45 -0.44
N LYS A 90 -10.05 7.54 -1.76
CA LYS A 90 -10.24 6.38 -2.65
C LYS A 90 -9.23 5.29 -2.36
N VAL A 91 -7.96 5.66 -2.15
CA VAL A 91 -6.92 4.71 -1.76
C VAL A 91 -7.19 4.12 -0.37
N SER A 92 -7.55 4.94 0.62
CA SER A 92 -7.86 4.48 1.98
C SER A 92 -9.02 3.47 2.02
N ARG A 93 -10.00 3.62 1.11
CA ARG A 93 -11.13 2.68 0.99
C ARG A 93 -10.80 1.36 0.30
N LEU A 94 -9.59 1.19 -0.23
CA LEU A 94 -9.11 -0.11 -0.71
C LEU A 94 -8.55 -0.97 0.43
N ASN A 95 -8.24 -0.39 1.59
CA ASN A 95 -7.79 -1.16 2.74
C ASN A 95 -8.97 -1.89 3.38
N SER A 96 -8.89 -3.22 3.46
CA SER A 96 -9.93 -4.08 4.04
C SER A 96 -10.15 -3.88 5.55
N GLN A 97 -9.17 -3.31 6.25
CA GLN A 97 -9.28 -2.99 7.68
C GLN A 97 -10.03 -1.68 7.93
N ASN A 98 -10.22 -0.85 6.92
CA ASN A 98 -10.99 0.37 7.02
C ASN A 98 -12.49 0.03 7.02
N SER A 99 -13.25 0.54 7.99
CA SER A 99 -14.70 0.31 8.12
C SER A 99 -15.51 0.84 6.92
N TYR A 100 -14.92 1.76 6.14
CA TYR A 100 -15.48 2.29 4.89
C TYR A 100 -14.98 1.56 3.64
N SER A 101 -14.33 0.41 3.81
CA SER A 101 -13.68 -0.32 2.72
C SER A 101 -14.64 -0.66 1.57
N LEU A 102 -14.12 -0.59 0.35
CA LEU A 102 -14.79 -1.06 -0.84
C LEU A 102 -14.51 -2.55 -1.02
N SER A 103 -15.53 -3.38 -1.14
CA SER A 103 -15.32 -4.80 -1.41
C SER A 103 -14.81 -5.01 -2.84
N TYR A 104 -14.06 -6.10 -3.05
CA TYR A 104 -13.58 -6.48 -4.38
C TYR A 104 -14.72 -6.62 -5.40
N ALA A 105 -15.85 -7.22 -4.99
CA ALA A 105 -17.02 -7.37 -5.87
C ALA A 105 -17.58 -6.01 -6.32
N GLN A 106 -17.64 -5.02 -5.43
CA GLN A 106 -18.08 -3.66 -5.77
C GLN A 106 -17.11 -2.98 -6.73
N ALA A 107 -15.79 -3.09 -6.48
CA ALA A 107 -14.77 -2.52 -7.35
C ALA A 107 -14.77 -3.17 -8.74
N SER A 108 -14.87 -4.50 -8.80
CA SER A 108 -14.93 -5.26 -10.05
C SER A 108 -16.16 -4.91 -10.89
N MET A 109 -17.34 -4.79 -10.25
CA MET A 109 -18.55 -4.35 -10.95
C MET A 109 -18.43 -2.92 -11.48
N ALA A 110 -17.94 -1.99 -10.67
CA ALA A 110 -17.75 -0.59 -11.06
C ALA A 110 -16.68 -0.45 -12.16
N GLY A 111 -15.63 -1.28 -12.12
CA GLY A 111 -14.57 -1.35 -13.14
C GLY A 111 -14.97 -2.11 -14.40
N ARG A 112 -16.14 -2.77 -14.41
CA ARG A 112 -16.62 -3.65 -15.51
C ARG A 112 -15.63 -4.77 -15.84
N LEU A 113 -14.99 -5.35 -14.82
CA LEU A 113 -13.93 -6.37 -14.94
C LEU A 113 -14.50 -7.81 -14.92
N ASN A 114 -15.65 -8.05 -15.54
CA ASN A 114 -16.47 -9.26 -15.39
C ASN A 114 -15.74 -10.62 -15.57
N SER A 115 -14.60 -10.63 -16.28
CA SER A 115 -13.80 -11.83 -16.53
C SER A 115 -12.31 -11.65 -16.26
N ILE A 116 -11.94 -10.52 -15.68
CA ILE A 116 -10.55 -10.16 -15.40
C ILE A 116 -10.41 -9.99 -13.89
N ALA A 117 -9.49 -10.75 -13.30
CA ALA A 117 -9.09 -10.53 -11.92
C ALA A 117 -8.14 -9.33 -11.84
N LEU A 118 -8.35 -8.46 -10.84
CA LEU A 118 -7.57 -7.25 -10.60
C LEU A 118 -6.90 -7.32 -9.24
N GLY A 119 -5.61 -7.04 -9.20
CA GLY A 119 -4.87 -6.76 -7.98
C GLY A 119 -4.33 -5.32 -8.02
N ILE A 120 -4.43 -4.61 -6.91
CA ILE A 120 -3.88 -3.27 -6.71
C ILE A 120 -2.98 -3.31 -5.49
N SER A 121 -1.70 -3.03 -5.68
CA SER A 121 -0.76 -2.87 -4.58
C SER A 121 -0.17 -1.46 -4.59
N VAL A 122 -0.23 -0.81 -3.43
CA VAL A 122 0.40 0.51 -3.22
C VAL A 122 1.46 0.38 -2.14
N SER A 123 2.68 0.78 -2.45
CA SER A 123 3.81 0.71 -1.53
C SER A 123 4.59 2.01 -1.49
N GLN A 124 5.26 2.24 -0.37
CA GLN A 124 6.16 3.37 -0.19
C GLN A 124 7.39 3.22 -1.09
N MET A 125 7.98 4.36 -1.50
CA MET A 125 9.19 4.38 -2.34
C MET A 125 10.46 4.05 -1.56
N LEU A 126 10.45 4.19 -0.24
CA LEU A 126 11.52 3.80 0.67
C LEU A 126 11.05 2.65 1.56
N SER A 127 11.96 1.74 1.85
CA SER A 127 11.84 0.74 2.90
C SER A 127 12.63 1.23 4.11
N ILE A 128 11.98 1.30 5.26
CA ILE A 128 12.57 1.69 6.53
C ILE A 128 12.56 0.46 7.43
N THR A 129 13.65 0.22 8.14
CA THR A 129 13.73 -0.81 9.18
C THR A 129 14.29 -0.18 10.43
N ALA A 130 13.56 -0.24 11.53
CA ALA A 130 14.00 0.18 12.85
C ALA A 130 14.27 -1.04 13.74
N THR A 131 15.44 -1.10 14.36
CA THR A 131 15.81 -2.19 15.27
C THR A 131 16.40 -1.62 16.54
N LEU A 132 15.92 -2.09 17.70
CA LEU A 132 16.48 -1.71 19.00
C LEU A 132 17.95 -2.22 19.07
N SER A 133 18.86 -1.28 19.21
CA SER A 133 20.31 -1.55 19.26
C SER A 133 20.85 -1.60 20.70
N ALA A 134 20.35 -0.72 21.55
CA ALA A 134 20.73 -0.68 22.96
C ALA A 134 19.64 -0.02 23.80
N ASN A 135 19.59 -0.39 25.09
CA ASN A 135 18.89 0.34 26.13
C ASN A 135 19.75 0.45 27.39
N SER A 136 19.57 1.51 28.16
CA SER A 136 20.27 1.73 29.40
C SER A 136 19.46 2.61 30.37
N SER A 137 19.45 2.28 31.64
CA SER A 137 18.83 3.13 32.68
C SER A 137 19.75 4.29 33.03
N ILE A 138 19.17 5.52 33.03
CA ILE A 138 19.86 6.76 33.36
C ILE A 138 19.00 7.51 34.41
N GLY A 139 19.27 7.28 35.67
CA GLY A 139 18.44 7.85 36.76
C GLY A 139 16.99 7.35 36.70
N ASP A 140 16.04 8.26 36.60
CA ASP A 140 14.60 7.96 36.53
C ASP A 140 14.09 7.79 35.10
N GLU A 141 14.99 7.65 34.12
CA GLU A 141 14.68 7.46 32.71
C GLU A 141 15.39 6.24 32.13
N THR A 142 14.84 5.69 31.07
CA THR A 142 15.50 4.66 30.26
C THR A 142 15.78 5.22 28.87
N ALA A 143 17.05 5.23 28.49
CA ALA A 143 17.50 5.62 27.17
C ALA A 143 17.42 4.41 26.22
N TYR A 144 16.85 4.63 25.03
CA TYR A 144 16.75 3.66 23.94
C TYR A 144 17.52 4.17 22.74
N THR A 145 18.32 3.30 22.12
CA THR A 145 18.99 3.59 20.86
C THR A 145 18.51 2.62 19.80
N PHE A 146 17.92 3.15 18.74
CA PHE A 146 17.49 2.39 17.56
C PHE A 146 18.45 2.62 16.40
N LYS A 147 18.79 1.54 15.72
CA LYS A 147 19.42 1.58 14.40
C LYS A 147 18.30 1.65 13.37
N VAL A 148 18.33 2.68 12.51
CA VAL A 148 17.40 2.86 11.40
C VAL A 148 18.15 2.63 10.11
N SER A 149 17.61 1.77 9.25
CA SER A 149 18.13 1.54 7.89
C SER A 149 17.09 1.98 6.88
N VAL A 150 17.53 2.75 5.87
CA VAL A 150 16.68 3.26 4.79
C VAL A 150 17.23 2.79 3.45
N SER A 151 16.38 2.19 2.63
CA SER A 151 16.75 1.66 1.32
C SER A 151 15.64 1.82 0.29
N GLN A 152 16.02 1.73 -0.98
CA GLN A 152 15.14 1.51 -2.12
C GLN A 152 15.49 0.17 -2.78
N THR A 153 14.75 -0.23 -3.79
CA THR A 153 15.06 -1.43 -4.60
C THR A 153 16.49 -1.38 -5.18
N SER A 154 17.01 -0.18 -5.47
CA SER A 154 18.36 0.04 -6.00
C SER A 154 19.47 -0.02 -4.94
N GLY A 155 19.14 -0.05 -3.65
CA GLY A 155 20.10 -0.10 -2.55
C GLY A 155 19.88 0.94 -1.45
N PRO A 156 20.86 1.15 -0.56
CA PRO A 156 20.78 2.11 0.55
C PRO A 156 20.60 3.55 0.06
N VAL A 157 19.83 4.34 0.82
CA VAL A 157 19.49 5.73 0.49
C VAL A 157 19.82 6.65 1.66
N SER A 158 20.49 7.77 1.36
CA SER A 158 20.63 8.87 2.32
C SER A 158 19.30 9.56 2.53
N ALA A 159 18.87 9.67 3.78
CA ALA A 159 17.61 10.28 4.17
C ALA A 159 17.75 11.14 5.42
N THR A 160 16.93 12.17 5.53
CA THR A 160 16.69 12.86 6.80
C THR A 160 15.61 12.12 7.56
N LEU A 161 15.79 11.98 8.87
CA LEU A 161 14.89 11.25 9.75
C LEU A 161 14.18 12.22 10.69
N GLN A 162 12.87 12.06 10.82
CA GLN A 162 12.06 12.69 11.84
C GLN A 162 11.32 11.59 12.60
N CYS A 163 11.52 11.53 13.91
CA CYS A 163 11.01 10.43 14.71
C CYS A 163 10.16 10.96 15.85
N TYR A 164 9.10 10.22 16.17
CA TYR A 164 8.22 10.48 17.29
C TYR A 164 8.13 9.22 18.14
N VAL A 165 8.17 9.40 19.44
CA VAL A 165 8.00 8.30 20.41
C VAL A 165 6.75 8.61 21.22
N ALA A 166 5.74 7.78 21.07
CA ALA A 166 4.50 7.86 21.82
C ALA A 166 4.48 6.76 22.90
N THR A 167 4.15 7.16 24.11
CA THR A 167 3.81 6.26 25.23
C THR A 167 2.35 6.47 25.58
N LYS A 168 1.84 5.76 26.57
CA LYS A 168 0.47 6.00 27.04
C LYS A 168 0.28 7.45 27.55
N ASP A 169 1.33 8.10 28.12
CA ASP A 169 1.21 9.39 28.82
C ASP A 169 1.89 10.54 28.10
N SER A 170 2.77 10.30 27.12
CA SER A 170 3.62 11.35 26.57
C SER A 170 4.07 11.09 25.15
N VAL A 171 4.47 12.15 24.47
CA VAL A 171 5.12 12.12 23.14
C VAL A 171 6.40 12.92 23.18
N SER A 172 7.45 12.37 22.58
CA SER A 172 8.71 13.08 22.31
C SER A 172 9.08 13.02 20.84
N ALA A 173 9.84 13.99 20.35
CA ALA A 173 10.30 14.07 18.97
C ALA A 173 11.83 14.14 18.91
N VAL A 174 12.42 13.42 17.95
CA VAL A 174 13.87 13.40 17.70
C VAL A 174 14.13 13.47 16.20
N ALA A 175 15.03 14.35 15.78
CA ALA A 175 15.46 14.44 14.38
C ALA A 175 16.91 13.93 14.22
N ASN A 176 17.19 13.27 13.12
CA ASN A 176 18.53 12.80 12.76
C ASN A 176 18.64 12.63 11.24
N ALA A 177 19.74 12.04 10.76
CA ALA A 177 19.93 11.70 9.35
C ALA A 177 20.64 10.35 9.22
N THR A 178 20.43 9.69 8.09
CA THR A 178 21.20 8.51 7.73
C THR A 178 22.50 8.92 7.05
N SER A 179 23.51 8.05 7.14
CA SER A 179 24.71 8.12 6.34
C SER A 179 24.42 7.82 4.86
N SER A 180 25.44 7.97 3.99
CA SER A 180 25.38 7.54 2.58
C SER A 180 25.12 6.02 2.41
N ALA A 181 25.40 5.22 3.44
CA ALA A 181 25.06 3.80 3.50
C ALA A 181 23.60 3.54 3.98
N GLY A 182 22.77 4.58 4.06
CA GLY A 182 21.38 4.46 4.47
C GLY A 182 21.18 4.11 5.95
N VAL A 183 22.19 4.25 6.82
CA VAL A 183 22.11 3.87 8.24
C VAL A 183 22.20 5.11 9.13
N GLY A 184 21.27 5.25 10.07
CA GLY A 184 21.26 6.25 11.13
C GLY A 184 20.98 5.62 12.49
N TYR A 185 21.26 6.37 13.55
CA TYR A 185 20.96 5.97 14.92
C TYR A 185 20.13 7.05 15.59
N ILE A 186 19.09 6.65 16.30
CA ILE A 186 18.18 7.52 17.03
C ILE A 186 18.26 7.14 18.50
N THR A 187 18.49 8.12 19.36
CA THR A 187 18.49 7.93 20.80
C THR A 187 17.48 8.87 21.45
N PHE A 188 16.66 8.34 22.32
CA PHE A 188 15.68 9.08 23.11
C PHE A 188 15.55 8.47 24.50
N GLN A 189 14.93 9.23 25.41
CA GLN A 189 14.71 8.81 26.79
C GLN A 189 13.22 8.76 27.09
N ILE A 190 12.79 7.77 27.85
CA ILE A 190 11.42 7.61 28.35
C ILE A 190 11.47 7.57 29.88
N PRO A 191 10.65 8.39 30.57
CA PRO A 191 10.54 8.33 32.04
C PRO A 191 10.08 6.94 32.51
N ASN A 192 10.74 6.40 33.55
CA ASN A 192 10.39 5.09 34.10
C ASN A 192 8.99 5.04 34.72
N THR A 193 8.36 6.18 34.95
CA THR A 193 6.97 6.31 35.39
C THR A 193 5.96 5.98 34.28
N SER A 194 6.35 6.14 33.00
CA SER A 194 5.50 5.86 31.83
C SER A 194 5.65 4.41 31.36
N ASN A 195 5.67 3.45 32.29
CA ASN A 195 5.80 2.03 31.97
C ASN A 195 4.59 1.53 31.16
N GLY A 196 4.86 0.69 30.16
CA GLY A 196 3.81 0.17 29.26
C GLY A 196 4.30 0.01 27.82
N PRO A 197 3.37 -0.14 26.88
CA PRO A 197 3.69 -0.12 25.45
C PRO A 197 4.19 1.25 25.02
N ALA A 198 5.16 1.26 24.13
CA ALA A 198 5.67 2.45 23.48
C ALA A 198 5.72 2.23 21.96
N LEU A 199 5.53 3.30 21.20
CA LEU A 199 5.55 3.30 19.74
C LEU A 199 6.61 4.27 19.25
N LEU A 200 7.56 3.79 18.46
CA LEU A 200 8.47 4.62 17.68
C LEU A 200 7.93 4.77 16.27
N VAL A 201 7.59 5.98 15.86
CA VAL A 201 7.25 6.33 14.48
C VAL A 201 8.44 7.01 13.84
N VAL A 202 8.95 6.45 12.75
CA VAL A 202 10.10 6.96 12.00
C VAL A 202 9.61 7.44 10.64
N PHE A 203 9.79 8.71 10.34
CA PHE A 203 9.68 9.23 8.99
C PHE A 203 11.07 9.36 8.38
N ALA A 204 11.23 8.93 7.14
CA ALA A 204 12.44 9.11 6.36
C ALA A 204 12.11 9.83 5.06
N ARG A 205 12.85 10.90 4.76
CA ARG A 205 12.74 11.67 3.54
C ARG A 205 14.06 11.61 2.77
N ALA A 206 13.99 11.20 1.51
CA ALA A 206 15.17 11.11 0.66
C ALA A 206 15.81 12.50 0.47
N THR A 207 17.16 12.56 0.52
CA THR A 207 17.88 13.85 0.39
C THR A 207 17.89 14.41 -1.03
N PHE A 208 17.54 13.60 -2.03
CA PHE A 208 17.55 13.99 -3.45
C PHE A 208 16.17 14.37 -4.01
N ASP A 209 15.06 13.96 -3.36
CA ASP A 209 13.69 14.34 -3.73
C ASP A 209 12.81 14.32 -2.47
N ASP A 210 12.31 15.48 -2.06
CA ASP A 210 11.51 15.69 -0.85
C ASP A 210 10.12 15.04 -0.91
N ARG A 211 9.63 14.70 -2.11
CA ARG A 211 8.38 13.97 -2.30
C ARG A 211 8.53 12.48 -1.97
N ILE A 212 9.75 11.96 -1.93
CA ILE A 212 10.02 10.59 -1.53
C ILE A 212 10.15 10.56 -0.01
N THR A 213 9.01 10.46 0.65
CA THR A 213 8.89 10.33 2.11
C THR A 213 8.16 9.05 2.45
N ALA A 214 8.69 8.31 3.41
CA ALA A 214 8.12 7.08 3.93
C ALA A 214 8.06 7.13 5.45
N TYR A 215 7.31 6.23 6.04
CA TYR A 215 7.23 6.05 7.49
C TYR A 215 7.30 4.56 7.84
N GLU A 216 7.67 4.31 9.08
CA GLU A 216 7.62 2.98 9.73
C GLU A 216 7.24 3.18 11.19
N ALA A 217 6.45 2.27 11.74
CA ALA A 217 6.04 2.28 13.13
C ALA A 217 6.50 1.00 13.81
N TYR A 218 7.18 1.14 14.94
CA TYR A 218 7.75 0.04 15.69
C TYR A 218 7.27 0.08 17.14
N SER A 219 6.42 -0.89 17.51
CA SER A 219 5.94 -1.06 18.89
C SER A 219 6.97 -1.83 19.72
N PHE A 220 7.21 -1.40 20.96
CA PHE A 220 8.13 -2.04 21.88
C PHE A 220 7.68 -1.88 23.34
N ALA A 221 8.19 -2.75 24.22
CA ALA A 221 7.92 -2.70 25.64
C ALA A 221 8.84 -1.69 26.34
N HIS A 222 8.26 -0.76 27.12
CA HIS A 222 9.00 0.09 28.05
C HIS A 222 8.73 -0.36 29.48
N LEU A 223 9.69 -1.05 30.09
CA LEU A 223 9.62 -1.59 31.45
C LEU A 223 8.35 -2.43 31.74
N SER A 224 7.84 -3.09 30.72
CA SER A 224 6.59 -3.85 30.75
C SER A 224 6.71 -5.16 29.96
N GLN A 225 5.59 -5.88 29.84
CA GLN A 225 5.48 -6.99 28.90
C GLN A 225 5.41 -6.46 27.45
N GLU A 226 5.68 -7.36 26.49
CA GLU A 226 5.51 -7.05 25.07
C GLU A 226 4.11 -6.50 24.79
N PRO A 227 4.00 -5.44 23.96
CA PRO A 227 2.71 -4.86 23.59
C PRO A 227 1.86 -5.88 22.82
N ALA A 228 0.54 -5.76 22.96
CA ALA A 228 -0.37 -6.48 22.10
C ALA A 228 -0.14 -6.07 20.63
N PRO A 229 -0.48 -6.95 19.66
CA PRO A 229 -0.45 -6.59 18.25
C PRO A 229 -1.29 -5.35 17.98
N ASN A 230 -0.86 -4.51 17.02
CA ASN A 230 -1.63 -3.35 16.58
C ASN A 230 -3.04 -3.77 16.13
N HIS A 231 -4.04 -2.91 16.32
CA HIS A 231 -5.47 -3.17 16.05
C HIS A 231 -6.11 -4.25 16.96
N THR A 232 -5.51 -4.56 18.11
CA THR A 232 -6.13 -5.47 19.10
C THR A 232 -7.32 -4.82 19.79
N PHE A 233 -7.17 -3.59 20.27
CA PHE A 233 -8.16 -2.90 21.09
C PHE A 233 -9.08 -1.98 20.28
N LEU A 234 -8.57 -1.43 19.15
CA LEU A 234 -9.27 -0.44 18.34
C LEU A 234 -9.26 -0.79 16.86
N GLY A 235 -10.41 -0.61 16.20
CA GLY A 235 -10.51 -0.46 14.76
C GLY A 235 -10.33 1.03 14.42
N LEU A 236 -9.29 1.38 13.66
CA LEU A 236 -8.94 2.76 13.30
C LEU A 236 -9.18 2.97 11.81
N SER A 237 -10.16 3.82 11.45
CA SER A 237 -10.60 4.02 10.06
C SER A 237 -10.53 5.49 9.67
N PRO A 238 -9.42 5.94 9.04
CA PRO A 238 -9.29 7.30 8.53
C PRO A 238 -10.02 7.45 7.19
N LEU A 239 -10.85 8.50 7.08
CA LEU A 239 -11.52 8.91 5.85
C LEU A 239 -11.89 10.39 5.93
N ASN A 240 -11.72 11.13 4.83
CA ASN A 240 -12.11 12.54 4.70
C ASN A 240 -11.64 13.39 5.90
N TYR A 241 -10.34 13.30 6.24
CA TYR A 241 -9.72 13.97 7.41
C TYR A 241 -10.41 13.73 8.74
N THR A 242 -11.09 12.60 8.86
CA THR A 242 -11.76 12.16 10.07
C THR A 242 -11.26 10.74 10.40
N LEU A 243 -10.87 10.53 11.65
CA LEU A 243 -10.57 9.21 12.18
C LEU A 243 -11.81 8.69 12.91
N SER A 244 -12.41 7.65 12.38
CA SER A 244 -13.43 6.88 13.10
C SER A 244 -12.75 5.77 13.89
N VAL A 245 -13.17 5.60 15.13
CA VAL A 245 -12.63 4.60 16.06
C VAL A 245 -13.75 3.66 16.47
N GLU A 246 -13.50 2.36 16.35
CA GLU A 246 -14.36 1.29 16.83
C GLU A 246 -13.64 0.57 17.97
N GLU A 247 -14.29 0.46 19.12
CA GLU A 247 -13.77 -0.23 20.28
C GLU A 247 -14.05 -1.74 20.16
N ASN A 248 -12.98 -2.56 20.17
CA ASN A 248 -13.11 -4.02 20.07
C ASN A 248 -13.52 -4.68 21.40
N PHE A 249 -13.44 -3.94 22.51
CA PHE A 249 -13.78 -4.40 23.87
C PHE A 249 -14.57 -3.32 24.63
N PRO A 250 -15.45 -3.70 25.54
CA PRO A 250 -16.34 -2.76 26.25
C PRO A 250 -15.65 -1.82 27.25
N ASP A 251 -14.45 -2.21 27.75
CA ASP A 251 -13.75 -1.49 28.80
C ASP A 251 -12.56 -0.67 28.26
N VAL A 252 -12.56 -0.39 26.94
CA VAL A 252 -11.55 0.44 26.29
C VAL A 252 -11.82 1.91 26.61
N THR A 253 -10.77 2.62 27.02
CA THR A 253 -10.79 4.07 27.21
C THR A 253 -9.60 4.69 26.46
N ILE A 254 -9.88 5.60 25.52
CA ILE A 254 -8.87 6.36 24.83
C ILE A 254 -8.53 7.60 25.65
N GLU A 255 -7.28 7.75 26.03
CA GLU A 255 -6.78 8.87 26.84
C GLU A 255 -6.17 9.96 25.95
N HIS A 256 -5.44 9.56 24.92
CA HIS A 256 -4.75 10.48 24.02
C HIS A 256 -4.87 10.05 22.55
N GLY A 257 -4.88 11.03 21.68
CA GLY A 257 -4.79 10.85 20.24
C GLY A 257 -3.83 11.85 19.62
N TYR A 258 -2.95 11.37 18.76
CA TYR A 258 -1.91 12.17 18.09
C TYR A 258 -1.92 11.94 16.59
N ALA A 259 -1.55 12.98 15.85
CA ALA A 259 -1.27 12.91 14.43
C ALA A 259 0.18 13.35 14.19
N PHE A 260 0.95 12.53 13.51
CA PHE A 260 2.33 12.81 13.13
C PHE A 260 2.46 12.87 11.62
N SER A 261 3.30 13.79 11.14
CA SER A 261 3.76 13.84 9.77
C SER A 261 5.24 14.24 9.79
N TYR A 262 5.91 14.28 8.65
CA TYR A 262 7.32 14.64 8.62
C TYR A 262 7.52 16.08 9.12
N GLY A 263 8.11 16.23 10.30
CA GLY A 263 8.36 17.54 10.95
C GLY A 263 7.15 18.19 11.62
N TYR A 264 6.00 17.49 11.71
CA TYR A 264 4.79 18.02 12.32
C TYR A 264 4.17 17.04 13.30
N GLN A 265 3.66 17.60 14.39
CA GLN A 265 2.94 16.87 15.44
C GLN A 265 1.73 17.70 15.87
N SER A 266 0.59 17.05 16.08
CA SER A 266 -0.62 17.66 16.61
C SER A 266 -1.40 16.65 17.44
N ASN A 267 -2.19 17.13 18.40
CA ASN A 267 -3.19 16.29 19.05
C ASN A 267 -4.39 16.14 18.12
N LEU A 268 -5.02 14.95 18.12
CA LEU A 268 -6.31 14.74 17.50
C LEU A 268 -7.39 15.45 18.30
N THR A 269 -8.32 16.13 17.61
CA THR A 269 -9.45 16.80 18.25
C THR A 269 -10.67 15.92 18.18
N ALA A 270 -11.19 15.48 19.33
CA ALA A 270 -12.41 14.72 19.40
C ALA A 270 -13.61 15.56 18.94
N THR A 271 -14.40 15.05 18.01
CA THR A 271 -15.69 15.61 17.58
C THR A 271 -16.86 14.83 18.15
N SER A 272 -16.65 13.59 18.53
CA SER A 272 -17.58 12.74 19.28
C SER A 272 -16.78 11.74 20.14
N ALA A 273 -17.45 10.82 20.82
CA ALA A 273 -16.80 9.77 21.59
C ALA A 273 -15.92 8.84 20.73
N THR A 274 -16.28 8.65 19.46
CA THR A 274 -15.65 7.69 18.55
C THR A 274 -15.10 8.33 17.28
N THR A 275 -14.99 9.68 17.23
CA THR A 275 -14.62 10.38 16.01
C THR A 275 -13.67 11.54 16.32
N TYR A 276 -12.59 11.63 15.59
CA TYR A 276 -11.54 12.66 15.75
C TYR A 276 -11.26 13.34 14.42
N THR A 277 -10.99 14.64 14.45
CA THR A 277 -10.51 15.38 13.29
C THR A 277 -9.03 15.15 13.10
N ILE A 278 -8.64 14.76 11.87
CA ILE A 278 -7.25 14.64 11.43
C ILE A 278 -6.79 16.02 10.95
N PRO A 279 -5.68 16.57 11.46
CA PRO A 279 -5.19 17.86 11.02
C PRO A 279 -4.64 17.79 9.59
N GLU A 280 -4.89 18.84 8.81
CA GLU A 280 -4.19 19.04 7.55
C GLU A 280 -2.84 19.70 7.83
N PHE A 281 -1.76 18.96 7.59
CA PHE A 281 -0.42 19.50 7.70
C PHE A 281 0.01 20.22 6.42
N VAL A 282 0.84 21.25 6.59
CA VAL A 282 1.44 21.99 5.46
C VAL A 282 2.37 21.07 4.65
N ASP A 283 3.08 20.20 5.34
CA ASP A 283 3.90 19.17 4.70
C ASP A 283 2.99 18.06 4.12
N LYS A 284 3.22 17.72 2.87
CA LYS A 284 2.44 16.73 2.10
C LYS A 284 3.00 15.31 2.26
N SER A 285 3.41 14.96 3.47
CA SER A 285 3.86 13.61 3.83
C SER A 285 2.67 12.76 4.31
N PRO A 286 2.83 11.42 4.36
CA PRO A 286 1.85 10.56 5.01
C PRO A 286 1.62 10.99 6.47
N ILE A 287 0.40 10.77 6.96
CA ILE A 287 0.03 11.07 8.35
C ILE A 287 -0.07 9.74 9.09
N VAL A 288 0.62 9.63 10.22
CA VAL A 288 0.46 8.51 11.15
C VAL A 288 -0.38 8.98 12.32
N LEU A 289 -1.47 8.26 12.59
CA LEU A 289 -2.45 8.53 13.63
C LEU A 289 -2.20 7.53 14.75
N VAL A 290 -2.00 8.02 15.95
CA VAL A 290 -1.67 7.21 17.13
C VAL A 290 -2.70 7.48 18.21
N THR A 291 -3.24 6.43 18.79
CA THR A 291 -4.14 6.47 19.93
C THR A 291 -3.53 5.69 21.09
N SER A 292 -3.65 6.22 22.29
CA SER A 292 -3.21 5.53 23.50
C SER A 292 -4.27 5.58 24.58
N GLY A 293 -4.27 4.56 25.43
CA GLY A 293 -5.26 4.43 26.48
C GLY A 293 -5.12 3.13 27.27
N VAL A 294 -6.22 2.71 27.85
CA VAL A 294 -6.29 1.47 28.65
C VAL A 294 -7.53 0.65 28.26
N ASN A 295 -7.37 -0.66 28.32
CA ASN A 295 -8.50 -1.60 28.35
C ASN A 295 -8.52 -2.21 29.75
N ASP A 296 -9.48 -1.80 30.58
CA ASP A 296 -9.48 -2.03 32.02
C ASP A 296 -8.19 -1.50 32.66
N THR A 297 -7.22 -2.37 32.97
CA THR A 297 -5.90 -2.02 33.53
C THR A 297 -4.75 -2.20 32.55
N THR A 298 -5.01 -2.71 31.36
CA THR A 298 -4.00 -3.00 30.34
C THR A 298 -3.77 -1.79 29.46
N PRO A 299 -2.60 -1.14 29.52
CA PRO A 299 -2.30 -0.01 28.67
C PRO A 299 -2.06 -0.47 27.23
N PHE A 300 -2.45 0.37 26.27
CA PHE A 300 -2.19 0.17 24.86
C PHE A 300 -1.70 1.45 24.16
N VAL A 301 -0.99 1.27 23.05
CA VAL A 301 -0.68 2.29 22.04
C VAL A 301 -0.90 1.64 20.70
N GLU A 302 -1.89 2.12 19.94
CA GLU A 302 -2.25 1.62 18.62
C GLU A 302 -2.22 2.73 17.58
N TRP A 303 -2.05 2.35 16.33
CA TRP A 303 -1.83 3.32 15.27
C TRP A 303 -2.41 2.85 13.93
N THR A 304 -2.67 3.82 13.07
CA THR A 304 -2.95 3.63 11.65
C THR A 304 -2.31 4.77 10.86
N SER A 305 -2.36 4.72 9.54
CA SER A 305 -1.87 5.81 8.71
C SER A 305 -2.92 6.29 7.72
N TYR A 306 -2.74 7.48 7.20
CA TYR A 306 -3.62 8.10 6.24
C TYR A 306 -2.81 8.69 5.07
N PRO A 307 -2.84 8.02 3.90
CA PRO A 307 -3.48 6.73 3.62
C PRO A 307 -2.74 5.56 4.30
N ASP A 308 -3.43 4.46 4.55
CA ASP A 308 -2.83 3.29 5.16
C ASP A 308 -2.13 2.44 4.09
N ILE A 309 -0.81 2.59 4.04
CA ILE A 309 0.10 1.99 3.06
C ILE A 309 1.29 1.36 3.82
N PRO A 310 1.70 0.10 3.52
CA PRO A 310 1.42 -0.66 2.31
C PRO A 310 -0.01 -1.21 2.24
N LEU A 311 -0.53 -1.28 1.02
CA LEU A 311 -1.88 -1.71 0.71
C LEU A 311 -1.85 -2.76 -0.39
N ASP A 312 -2.57 -3.86 -0.16
CA ASP A 312 -2.86 -4.87 -1.17
C ASP A 312 -4.38 -5.10 -1.24
N PHE A 313 -4.94 -4.91 -2.43
CA PHE A 313 -6.36 -5.04 -2.70
C PHE A 313 -6.58 -5.93 -3.92
N GLY A 314 -7.56 -6.80 -3.86
CA GLY A 314 -7.97 -7.62 -4.99
C GLY A 314 -7.85 -9.11 -4.73
N SER A 315 -7.82 -9.89 -5.81
CA SER A 315 -7.73 -11.35 -5.73
C SER A 315 -6.29 -11.83 -5.79
N ASP A 316 -6.01 -12.90 -5.05
CA ASP A 316 -4.76 -13.64 -5.19
C ASP A 316 -4.74 -14.34 -6.54
N PHE A 317 -3.65 -14.17 -7.27
CA PHE A 317 -3.40 -14.81 -8.55
C PHE A 317 -2.52 -16.04 -8.34
N GLU A 318 -3.05 -17.12 -7.78
CA GLU A 318 -2.31 -18.36 -7.69
C GLU A 318 -2.17 -19.00 -9.08
N ASN A 319 -0.93 -19.04 -9.60
CA ASN A 319 -0.51 -19.78 -10.80
C ASN A 319 -1.04 -19.34 -12.18
N SER A 320 -1.59 -18.15 -12.35
CA SER A 320 -1.94 -17.62 -13.67
C SER A 320 -0.87 -16.66 -14.21
N GLU A 321 -0.75 -16.59 -15.54
CA GLU A 321 0.05 -15.54 -16.18
C GLU A 321 -0.53 -14.18 -15.79
N GLN A 322 0.29 -13.32 -15.16
CA GLN A 322 -0.10 -12.00 -14.71
C GLN A 322 0.47 -10.94 -15.67
N ASN A 323 -0.39 -10.01 -16.07
CA ASN A 323 0.03 -8.77 -16.69
C ASN A 323 0.19 -7.72 -15.60
N VAL A 324 1.40 -7.21 -15.41
CA VAL A 324 1.75 -6.28 -14.33
C VAL A 324 2.12 -4.93 -14.91
N PHE A 325 1.45 -3.88 -14.44
CA PHE A 325 1.72 -2.48 -14.79
C PHE A 325 2.15 -1.73 -13.54
N VAL A 326 3.26 -1.00 -13.62
CA VAL A 326 3.84 -0.26 -12.50
C VAL A 326 3.82 1.22 -12.80
N TYR A 327 3.27 2.01 -11.88
CA TYR A 327 3.21 3.46 -11.97
C TYR A 327 3.88 4.09 -10.74
N THR A 328 4.51 5.25 -10.96
CA THR A 328 4.85 6.15 -9.86
C THR A 328 3.70 7.15 -9.73
N VAL A 329 3.04 7.13 -8.58
CA VAL A 329 1.84 7.93 -8.32
C VAL A 329 2.08 8.93 -7.20
N LEU A 330 1.33 10.02 -7.22
CA LEU A 330 1.35 11.06 -6.21
C LEU A 330 0.10 10.93 -5.35
N ILE A 331 0.25 10.83 -4.02
CA ILE A 331 -0.87 10.89 -3.07
C ILE A 331 -0.56 11.99 -2.08
N LYS A 332 -1.39 13.05 -2.03
CA LYS A 332 -1.18 14.23 -1.18
C LYS A 332 0.23 14.84 -1.27
N GLY A 333 0.92 14.65 -2.38
CA GLY A 333 2.24 15.22 -2.63
C GLY A 333 3.43 14.32 -2.29
N ALA A 334 3.21 13.15 -1.69
CA ALA A 334 4.22 12.11 -1.56
C ALA A 334 4.15 11.11 -2.72
N LEU A 335 5.30 10.57 -3.11
CA LEU A 335 5.43 9.59 -4.19
C LEU A 335 5.33 8.17 -3.66
N TYR A 336 4.53 7.37 -4.36
CA TYR A 336 4.32 5.95 -4.08
C TYR A 336 4.51 5.11 -5.35
N LYS A 337 4.76 3.83 -5.16
CA LYS A 337 4.73 2.83 -6.21
C LYS A 337 3.35 2.17 -6.21
N LEU A 338 2.63 2.30 -7.33
CA LEU A 338 1.40 1.58 -7.60
C LEU A 338 1.70 0.43 -8.54
N THR A 339 1.25 -0.76 -8.20
CA THR A 339 1.31 -1.95 -9.05
C THR A 339 -0.11 -2.43 -9.32
N LEU A 340 -0.46 -2.53 -10.59
CA LEU A 340 -1.72 -3.10 -11.06
C LEU A 340 -1.43 -4.45 -11.70
N SER A 341 -2.06 -5.49 -11.20
CA SER A 341 -1.92 -6.86 -11.70
C SER A 341 -3.26 -7.33 -12.26
N PHE A 342 -3.23 -7.91 -13.44
CA PHE A 342 -4.41 -8.49 -14.09
C PHE A 342 -4.16 -9.96 -14.40
N GLY A 343 -5.16 -10.79 -14.16
CA GLY A 343 -5.12 -12.21 -14.43
C GLY A 343 -6.49 -12.72 -14.86
N ASP A 344 -6.56 -14.01 -15.19
CA ASP A 344 -7.83 -14.65 -15.46
C ASP A 344 -8.54 -14.98 -14.14
N VAL A 345 -9.85 -14.83 -14.10
CA VAL A 345 -10.66 -15.22 -12.93
C VAL A 345 -10.57 -16.73 -12.79
N ILE A 346 -10.15 -17.23 -11.64
CA ILE A 346 -10.20 -18.66 -11.31
C ILE A 346 -11.68 -19.05 -11.24
N GLN A 347 -12.11 -19.95 -12.16
CA GLN A 347 -13.46 -20.49 -12.20
C GLN A 347 -13.66 -21.58 -11.15
#